data_62bda5385a69c5db9c77064c60f7392e
#
_entry.id   62bda5385a69c5db9c77064c60f7392e
#
_cell.length_a   1.000
_cell.length_b   1.000
_cell.length_c   1.000
_cell.angle_alpha   90.00
_cell.angle_beta   90.00
_cell.angle_gamma   90.00
#
_symmetry.space_group_name_H-M   'P 1'
#
loop_
_entity.id
_entity.type
_entity.pdbx_description
1 polymer ?
#
loop_
_entity_poly.entity_id
_entity_poly.type
_entity_poly.pdbx_seq_one_letter_code
_entity_poly.pdbx_strand_id
1 'polypeptide(L)'
;MIRDCQNPTERNAKSRKLYLSDYVLDKDGNLTTVKNNSFKIAHKHRYLIDAPFKISEKCCNYLKKYPMQDYEKQSGKKPIIGTQASESKMRESAYLQTGCNNFKGGKCQPLGFWTEQDVLEYIYKFNLEIASVYGEVILEDGKYRTTGETRTGCVACGYGCSMWRSDEDNRYLRLEQTHPKLHNHVINNLGFKEVLEYMNIKYTNKEDLKIKKEKVKLGSNEVEQLKWII
;
A
#
# COMPACT_ATOMS: atom_id res chain seq x y z
N MET A 1 4.29 -6.75 -9.75
CA MET A 1 5.39 -7.68 -9.43
C MET A 1 4.87 -9.07 -9.04
N ILE A 2 4.31 -9.28 -7.84
CA ILE A 2 3.84 -10.61 -7.40
C ILE A 2 2.85 -11.20 -8.39
N ARG A 3 1.83 -10.45 -8.83
CA ARG A 3 0.89 -10.89 -9.87
C ARG A 3 1.58 -11.47 -11.11
N ASP A 4 2.63 -10.80 -11.60
CA ASP A 4 3.34 -11.25 -12.81
C ASP A 4 4.13 -12.53 -12.55
N CYS A 5 4.61 -12.74 -11.32
CA CYS A 5 5.26 -13.99 -10.92
C CYS A 5 4.25 -15.13 -10.76
N GLN A 6 3.04 -14.82 -10.26
CA GLN A 6 1.94 -15.79 -10.18
C GLN A 6 1.33 -16.15 -11.54
N ASN A 7 1.57 -15.34 -12.59
CA ASN A 7 1.03 -15.54 -13.94
C ASN A 7 2.19 -15.45 -14.96
N PRO A 8 3.07 -16.45 -15.01
CA PRO A 8 4.24 -16.44 -15.88
C PRO A 8 3.84 -16.50 -17.36
N THR A 9 4.44 -15.62 -18.16
CA THR A 9 4.32 -15.57 -19.60
C THR A 9 5.68 -15.23 -20.21
N GLU A 10 5.89 -15.49 -21.50
CA GLU A 10 7.08 -15.06 -22.21
C GLU A 10 7.25 -13.53 -22.18
N ARG A 11 6.14 -12.81 -22.36
CA ARG A 11 6.10 -11.34 -22.35
C ARG A 11 6.61 -10.74 -21.06
N ASN A 12 6.36 -11.37 -19.89
CA ASN A 12 6.80 -10.86 -18.60
C ASN A 12 8.07 -11.54 -18.06
N ALA A 13 8.72 -12.41 -18.83
CA ALA A 13 9.89 -13.18 -18.40
C ALA A 13 11.05 -12.27 -17.93
N LYS A 14 11.37 -11.22 -18.69
CA LYS A 14 12.43 -10.25 -18.32
C LYS A 14 12.09 -9.53 -17.01
N SER A 15 10.84 -9.08 -16.84
CA SER A 15 10.38 -8.41 -15.62
C SER A 15 10.41 -9.35 -14.43
N ARG A 16 9.98 -10.61 -14.58
CA ARG A 16 10.03 -11.61 -13.50
C ARG A 16 11.46 -11.89 -13.04
N LYS A 17 12.41 -12.02 -13.99
CA LYS A 17 13.83 -12.17 -13.67
C LYS A 17 14.33 -10.99 -12.83
N LEU A 18 13.93 -9.77 -13.16
CA LEU A 18 14.25 -8.58 -12.40
C LEU A 18 13.62 -8.59 -11.00
N TYR A 19 12.33 -8.95 -10.88
CA TYR A 19 11.61 -8.99 -9.62
C TYR A 19 12.15 -10.04 -8.64
N LEU A 20 12.68 -11.14 -9.15
CA LEU A 20 13.22 -12.25 -8.40
C LEU A 20 14.75 -12.22 -8.25
N SER A 21 15.42 -11.19 -8.80
CA SER A 21 16.87 -11.08 -8.72
C SER A 21 17.33 -11.08 -7.27
N ASP A 22 18.37 -11.87 -7.01
CA ASP A 22 19.01 -11.95 -5.71
C ASP A 22 20.11 -10.90 -5.55
N TYR A 23 20.62 -10.79 -4.34
CA TYR A 23 21.84 -10.03 -4.12
C TYR A 23 22.99 -10.75 -4.82
N VAL A 24 23.84 -9.97 -5.45
CA VAL A 24 25.11 -10.43 -6.05
C VAL A 24 26.21 -10.03 -5.07
N LEU A 25 27.18 -10.90 -4.88
CA LEU A 25 28.39 -10.53 -4.16
C LEU A 25 29.22 -9.58 -5.02
N ASP A 26 29.73 -8.50 -4.46
CA ASP A 26 30.69 -7.64 -5.11
C ASP A 26 32.09 -8.31 -5.11
N LYS A 27 33.07 -7.61 -5.64
CA LYS A 27 34.46 -8.13 -5.73
C LYS A 27 35.09 -8.38 -4.36
N ASP A 28 34.57 -7.73 -3.31
CA ASP A 28 35.04 -7.79 -1.94
C ASP A 28 34.23 -8.79 -1.09
N GLY A 29 33.28 -9.52 -1.71
CA GLY A 29 32.44 -10.51 -1.04
C GLY A 29 31.26 -9.96 -0.27
N ASN A 30 30.97 -8.66 -0.39
CA ASN A 30 29.81 -8.05 0.27
C ASN A 30 28.55 -8.27 -0.55
N LEU A 31 27.42 -8.47 0.13
CA LEU A 31 26.11 -8.53 -0.52
C LEU A 31 25.76 -7.18 -1.13
N THR A 32 25.82 -7.08 -2.46
CA THR A 32 25.38 -5.91 -3.19
C THR A 32 24.11 -6.19 -3.95
N THR A 33 23.26 -5.20 -4.06
CA THR A 33 22.09 -5.27 -4.93
C THR A 33 22.54 -5.11 -6.39
N VAL A 34 21.98 -5.90 -7.29
CA VAL A 34 22.03 -5.59 -8.72
C VAL A 34 21.61 -4.12 -8.88
N LYS A 35 22.47 -3.32 -9.50
CA LYS A 35 22.35 -1.86 -9.63
C LYS A 35 20.89 -1.40 -9.70
N ASN A 36 20.48 -0.57 -8.73
CA ASN A 36 19.21 0.17 -8.73
C ASN A 36 17.94 -0.66 -8.94
N ASN A 37 17.85 -1.87 -8.40
CA ASN A 37 16.62 -2.64 -8.55
C ASN A 37 15.55 -2.23 -7.50
N SER A 38 14.93 -1.07 -7.73
CA SER A 38 13.73 -0.64 -6.99
C SER A 38 12.51 -1.55 -7.20
N PHE A 39 12.60 -2.47 -8.16
CA PHE A 39 11.53 -3.40 -8.53
C PHE A 39 11.73 -4.81 -7.99
N LYS A 40 12.64 -5.01 -7.07
CA LYS A 40 12.85 -6.32 -6.44
C LYS A 40 11.75 -6.64 -5.44
N ILE A 41 11.22 -7.86 -5.49
CA ILE A 41 10.36 -8.39 -4.43
C ILE A 41 11.27 -8.74 -3.25
N ALA A 42 11.05 -8.07 -2.11
CA ALA A 42 11.79 -8.38 -0.89
C ALA A 42 11.60 -9.85 -0.50
N HIS A 43 12.65 -10.51 -0.02
CA HIS A 43 12.61 -11.94 0.35
C HIS A 43 11.43 -12.30 1.25
N LYS A 44 11.17 -11.45 2.26
CA LYS A 44 10.06 -11.60 3.21
C LYS A 44 8.65 -11.61 2.58
N HIS A 45 8.52 -11.26 1.30
CA HIS A 45 7.25 -11.23 0.58
C HIS A 45 7.19 -12.23 -0.58
N ARG A 46 8.28 -13.00 -0.83
CA ARG A 46 8.31 -13.96 -1.94
C ARG A 46 7.34 -15.12 -1.76
N TYR A 47 7.05 -15.52 -0.53
CA TYR A 47 6.05 -16.55 -0.23
C TYR A 47 4.66 -16.26 -0.83
N LEU A 48 4.33 -14.99 -1.07
CA LEU A 48 3.07 -14.59 -1.71
C LEU A 48 2.99 -14.99 -3.20
N ILE A 49 4.10 -15.39 -3.81
CA ILE A 49 4.11 -15.88 -5.19
C ILE A 49 3.39 -17.23 -5.27
N ASP A 50 3.58 -18.06 -4.25
CA ASP A 50 3.03 -19.42 -4.14
C ASP A 50 1.70 -19.45 -3.36
N ALA A 51 1.14 -18.27 -3.06
CA ALA A 51 -0.13 -18.19 -2.35
C ALA A 51 -1.27 -18.87 -3.14
N PRO A 52 -2.22 -19.55 -2.44
CA PRO A 52 -3.33 -20.25 -3.06
C PRO A 52 -4.35 -19.32 -3.76
N PHE A 53 -4.20 -18.01 -3.54
CA PHE A 53 -5.02 -16.97 -4.15
C PHE A 53 -4.21 -16.07 -5.10
N LYS A 54 -4.90 -15.39 -6.01
CA LYS A 54 -4.26 -14.46 -6.96
C LYS A 54 -4.27 -13.04 -6.45
N ILE A 55 -3.09 -12.39 -6.50
CA ILE A 55 -2.91 -10.99 -6.12
C ILE A 55 -3.05 -10.10 -7.36
N SER A 56 -3.83 -9.03 -7.24
CA SER A 56 -4.04 -8.06 -8.31
C SER A 56 -4.20 -6.64 -7.77
N GLU A 57 -3.59 -5.69 -8.46
CA GLU A 57 -3.78 -4.25 -8.23
C GLU A 57 -4.97 -3.66 -9.03
N LYS A 58 -5.71 -4.48 -9.76
CA LYS A 58 -6.81 -4.03 -10.63
C LYS A 58 -7.95 -3.35 -9.88
N CYS A 59 -8.12 -3.63 -8.59
CA CYS A 59 -9.13 -2.94 -7.76
C CYS A 59 -8.99 -1.42 -7.82
N CYS A 60 -7.76 -0.87 -7.81
CA CYS A 60 -7.54 0.56 -7.97
C CYS A 60 -7.98 1.10 -9.33
N ASN A 61 -7.91 0.30 -10.38
CA ASN A 61 -8.41 0.70 -11.69
C ASN A 61 -9.93 0.77 -11.69
N TYR A 62 -10.60 -0.28 -11.19
CA TYR A 62 -12.07 -0.35 -11.16
C TYR A 62 -12.70 0.66 -10.20
N LEU A 63 -12.12 0.83 -9.00
CA LEU A 63 -12.71 1.69 -7.96
C LEU A 63 -12.35 3.17 -8.07
N LYS A 64 -11.25 3.51 -8.75
CA LYS A 64 -10.75 4.89 -8.79
C LYS A 64 -10.53 5.41 -10.19
N LYS A 65 -9.76 4.67 -11.03
CA LYS A 65 -9.29 5.23 -12.31
C LYS A 65 -10.36 5.20 -13.39
N TYR A 66 -11.04 4.08 -13.59
CA TYR A 66 -12.06 3.94 -14.65
C TYR A 66 -13.25 4.89 -14.44
N PRO A 67 -13.85 5.01 -13.25
CA PRO A 67 -14.93 5.97 -13.03
C PRO A 67 -14.52 7.42 -13.35
N MET A 68 -13.30 7.80 -12.99
CA MET A 68 -12.78 9.14 -13.31
C MET A 68 -12.55 9.33 -14.80
N GLN A 69 -11.95 8.34 -15.47
CA GLN A 69 -11.73 8.38 -16.91
C GLN A 69 -13.05 8.43 -17.71
N ASP A 70 -14.06 7.70 -17.26
CA ASP A 70 -15.37 7.71 -17.90
C ASP A 70 -16.05 9.07 -17.70
N TYR A 71 -15.95 9.68 -16.52
CA TYR A 71 -16.42 11.04 -16.28
C TYR A 71 -15.68 12.07 -17.17
N GLU A 72 -14.36 11.97 -17.30
CA GLU A 72 -13.58 12.84 -18.18
C GLU A 72 -14.03 12.72 -19.63
N LYS A 73 -14.27 11.50 -20.12
CA LYS A 73 -14.76 11.27 -21.49
C LYS A 73 -16.15 11.86 -21.72
N GLN A 74 -17.05 11.68 -20.76
CA GLN A 74 -18.43 12.15 -20.87
C GLN A 74 -18.55 13.67 -20.75
N SER A 75 -17.80 14.26 -19.81
CA SER A 75 -17.91 15.68 -19.48
C SER A 75 -16.96 16.59 -20.25
N GLY A 76 -15.91 16.05 -20.88
CA GLY A 76 -14.80 16.80 -21.48
C GLY A 76 -13.92 17.54 -20.45
N LYS A 77 -14.21 17.44 -19.15
CA LYS A 77 -13.47 18.11 -18.08
C LYS A 77 -12.15 17.40 -17.80
N LYS A 78 -11.19 18.12 -17.24
CA LYS A 78 -9.89 17.60 -16.85
C LYS A 78 -9.76 17.58 -15.33
N PRO A 79 -9.09 16.55 -14.74
CA PRO A 79 -8.98 16.44 -13.32
C PRO A 79 -7.99 17.45 -12.73
N ILE A 80 -8.37 18.00 -11.59
CA ILE A 80 -7.46 18.68 -10.66
C ILE A 80 -7.23 17.71 -9.51
N ILE A 81 -5.98 17.34 -9.26
CA ILE A 81 -5.61 16.33 -8.25
C ILE A 81 -4.64 16.90 -7.22
N GLY A 82 -4.87 16.61 -5.95
CA GLY A 82 -4.06 17.06 -4.81
C GLY A 82 -2.80 16.23 -4.57
N THR A 83 -2.14 15.76 -5.63
CA THR A 83 -0.93 14.93 -5.50
C THR A 83 0.27 15.79 -5.22
N GLN A 84 1.09 15.39 -4.28
CA GLN A 84 2.35 16.05 -3.92
C GLN A 84 3.55 15.23 -4.43
N ALA A 85 4.59 15.89 -4.91
CA ALA A 85 5.85 15.24 -5.33
C ALA A 85 6.55 14.56 -4.15
N SER A 86 6.48 15.17 -2.97
CA SER A 86 7.09 14.69 -1.73
C SER A 86 6.58 13.33 -1.24
N GLU A 87 5.41 12.87 -1.68
CA GLU A 87 4.81 11.62 -1.19
C GLU A 87 5.53 10.35 -1.67
N SER A 88 6.26 10.39 -2.79
CA SER A 88 7.05 9.26 -3.26
C SER A 88 7.97 9.64 -4.41
N LYS A 89 9.10 8.90 -4.55
CA LYS A 89 10.04 9.06 -5.68
C LYS A 89 9.38 8.95 -7.06
N MET A 90 8.35 8.15 -7.21
CA MET A 90 7.62 8.01 -8.47
C MET A 90 6.81 9.28 -8.77
N ARG A 91 6.20 9.91 -7.75
CA ARG A 91 5.47 11.17 -7.92
C ARG A 91 6.41 12.35 -8.16
N GLU A 92 7.52 12.39 -7.43
CA GLU A 92 8.59 13.35 -7.66
C GLU A 92 9.13 13.27 -9.10
N SER A 93 9.48 12.09 -9.58
CA SER A 93 9.94 11.89 -10.95
C SER A 93 8.91 12.32 -12.00
N ALA A 94 7.63 12.04 -11.76
CA ALA A 94 6.56 12.49 -12.66
C ALA A 94 6.39 14.02 -12.62
N TYR A 95 6.47 14.62 -11.44
CA TYR A 95 6.40 16.07 -11.28
C TYR A 95 7.57 16.79 -11.96
N LEU A 96 8.79 16.30 -11.82
CA LEU A 96 9.97 16.85 -12.48
C LEU A 96 9.88 16.82 -14.01
N GLN A 97 9.11 15.89 -14.57
CA GLN A 97 8.90 15.79 -16.03
C GLN A 97 7.80 16.72 -16.54
N THR A 98 6.77 17.01 -15.75
CA THR A 98 5.56 17.66 -16.25
C THR A 98 5.16 18.93 -15.48
N GLY A 99 5.74 19.16 -14.31
CA GLY A 99 5.34 20.24 -13.41
C GLY A 99 3.90 20.12 -12.89
N CYS A 100 3.35 21.23 -12.43
CA CYS A 100 1.98 21.29 -11.91
C CYS A 100 0.92 21.05 -12.99
N ASN A 101 1.19 21.41 -14.24
CA ASN A 101 0.24 21.32 -15.35
C ASN A 101 0.76 20.39 -16.43
N ASN A 102 0.20 19.21 -16.49
CA ASN A 102 0.48 18.26 -17.56
C ASN A 102 -0.54 18.42 -18.68
N PHE A 103 -0.31 19.35 -19.58
CA PHE A 103 -1.20 19.62 -20.72
C PHE A 103 -1.34 18.41 -21.67
N LYS A 104 -0.26 17.66 -21.91
CA LYS A 104 -0.30 16.44 -22.73
C LYS A 104 -1.09 15.32 -22.06
N GLY A 105 -0.90 15.13 -20.75
CA GLY A 105 -1.64 14.15 -19.95
C GLY A 105 -3.01 14.64 -19.47
N GLY A 106 -3.35 15.89 -19.73
CA GLY A 106 -4.66 16.48 -19.43
C GLY A 106 -5.01 16.51 -17.95
N LYS A 107 -4.07 16.86 -17.04
CA LYS A 107 -4.33 16.98 -15.60
C LYS A 107 -3.56 18.13 -14.96
N CYS A 108 -4.16 18.71 -13.93
CA CYS A 108 -3.56 19.76 -13.13
C CYS A 108 -3.26 19.24 -11.71
N GLN A 109 -2.07 19.57 -11.17
CA GLN A 109 -1.59 19.17 -9.85
C GLN A 109 -1.07 20.40 -9.09
N PRO A 110 -1.97 21.30 -8.64
CA PRO A 110 -1.57 22.60 -8.06
C PRO A 110 -0.74 22.46 -6.80
N LEU A 111 -0.92 21.35 -6.05
CA LEU A 111 -0.14 21.05 -4.85
C LEU A 111 1.14 20.25 -5.13
N GLY A 112 1.56 20.13 -6.39
CA GLY A 112 2.68 19.27 -6.78
C GLY A 112 3.99 19.58 -6.07
N PHE A 113 4.28 20.84 -5.76
CA PHE A 113 5.49 21.29 -5.06
C PHE A 113 5.34 21.43 -3.53
N TRP A 114 4.12 21.27 -3.01
CA TRP A 114 3.85 21.36 -1.59
C TRP A 114 4.33 20.09 -0.86
N THR A 115 4.71 20.26 0.39
CA THR A 115 4.94 19.16 1.33
C THR A 115 3.69 18.92 2.18
N GLU A 116 3.66 17.80 2.91
CA GLU A 116 2.60 17.54 3.89
C GLU A 116 2.53 18.64 4.96
N GLN A 117 3.69 19.15 5.39
CA GLN A 117 3.76 20.24 6.39
C GLN A 117 3.16 21.54 5.85
N ASP A 118 3.41 21.88 4.58
CA ASP A 118 2.82 23.06 3.96
C ASP A 118 1.29 22.98 3.94
N VAL A 119 0.75 21.81 3.62
CA VAL A 119 -0.70 21.58 3.60
C VAL A 119 -1.29 21.68 5.00
N LEU A 120 -0.69 21.03 5.99
CA LEU A 120 -1.16 21.07 7.37
C LEU A 120 -1.04 22.48 7.98
N GLU A 121 0.03 23.18 7.70
CA GLU A 121 0.21 24.58 8.10
C GLU A 121 -0.87 25.48 7.50
N TYR A 122 -1.17 25.30 6.22
CA TYR A 122 -2.21 26.05 5.54
C TYR A 122 -3.58 25.80 6.16
N ILE A 123 -3.94 24.54 6.42
CA ILE A 123 -5.18 24.16 7.09
C ILE A 123 -5.27 24.83 8.47
N TYR A 124 -4.18 24.75 9.25
CA TYR A 124 -4.12 25.31 10.60
C TYR A 124 -4.27 26.84 10.59
N LYS A 125 -3.51 27.54 9.73
CA LYS A 125 -3.52 29.01 9.66
C LYS A 125 -4.85 29.59 9.18
N PHE A 126 -5.51 28.92 8.25
CA PHE A 126 -6.78 29.39 7.68
C PHE A 126 -8.00 28.73 8.31
N ASN A 127 -7.79 27.92 9.35
CA ASN A 127 -8.86 27.20 10.06
C ASN A 127 -9.82 26.47 9.10
N LEU A 128 -9.26 25.73 8.14
CA LEU A 128 -10.04 25.01 7.15
C LEU A 128 -10.68 23.76 7.76
N GLU A 129 -11.93 23.53 7.44
CA GLU A 129 -12.64 22.32 7.81
C GLU A 129 -12.02 21.10 7.07
N ILE A 130 -11.70 20.05 7.83
CA ILE A 130 -11.22 18.77 7.31
C ILE A 130 -12.14 17.64 7.73
N ALA A 131 -12.03 16.48 7.06
CA ALA A 131 -12.83 15.32 7.43
C ALA A 131 -12.54 14.88 8.87
N SER A 132 -13.61 14.61 9.63
CA SER A 132 -13.53 14.27 11.07
C SER A 132 -12.62 13.11 11.41
N VAL A 133 -12.37 12.19 10.45
CA VAL A 133 -11.43 11.07 10.61
C VAL A 133 -9.99 11.53 10.88
N TYR A 134 -9.60 12.71 10.41
CA TYR A 134 -8.29 13.30 10.68
C TYR A 134 -8.21 14.03 12.03
N GLY A 135 -9.36 14.27 12.68
CA GLY A 135 -9.42 15.06 13.92
C GLY A 135 -9.13 16.53 13.65
N GLU A 136 -8.23 17.11 14.45
CA GLU A 136 -7.78 18.50 14.34
C GLU A 136 -6.32 18.56 13.91
N VAL A 137 -5.93 19.65 13.25
CA VAL A 137 -4.52 19.94 12.98
C VAL A 137 -3.95 20.72 14.14
N ILE A 138 -2.91 20.19 14.76
CA ILE A 138 -2.20 20.82 15.89
C ILE A 138 -0.74 21.04 15.55
N LEU A 139 -0.13 22.03 16.21
CA LEU A 139 1.31 22.27 16.19
C LEU A 139 1.93 21.66 17.44
N GLU A 140 2.81 20.69 17.29
CA GLU A 140 3.51 20.00 18.36
C GLU A 140 4.98 19.82 17.98
N ASP A 141 5.88 20.19 18.86
CA ASP A 141 7.34 20.13 18.63
C ASP A 141 7.81 20.78 17.32
N GLY A 142 7.17 21.89 16.92
CA GLY A 142 7.50 22.62 15.70
C GLY A 142 7.05 21.95 14.41
N LYS A 143 6.17 20.92 14.49
CA LYS A 143 5.58 20.23 13.34
C LYS A 143 4.08 20.20 13.43
N TYR A 144 3.44 20.38 12.29
CA TYR A 144 2.00 20.20 12.18
C TYR A 144 1.66 18.72 12.03
N ARG A 145 0.63 18.26 12.76
CA ARG A 145 0.10 16.90 12.65
C ARG A 145 -1.42 16.86 12.87
N THR A 146 -2.05 15.82 12.40
CA THR A 146 -3.44 15.51 12.70
C THR A 146 -3.54 14.73 14.01
N THR A 147 -4.60 14.96 14.80
CA THR A 147 -4.87 14.22 16.05
C THR A 147 -5.52 12.86 15.80
N GLY A 148 -6.12 12.66 14.63
CA GLY A 148 -6.74 11.42 14.20
C GLY A 148 -5.85 10.64 13.22
N GLU A 149 -6.46 10.09 12.17
CA GLU A 149 -5.74 9.31 11.15
C GLU A 149 -4.77 10.18 10.35
N THR A 150 -3.60 9.65 10.05
CA THR A 150 -2.63 10.33 9.17
C THR A 150 -2.95 10.07 7.70
N ARG A 151 -3.55 8.95 7.37
CA ARG A 151 -3.90 8.55 6.01
C ARG A 151 -5.17 7.73 5.98
N THR A 152 -6.01 8.04 5.01
CA THR A 152 -7.18 7.23 4.69
C THR A 152 -6.97 6.40 3.42
N GLY A 153 -7.74 5.35 3.27
CA GLY A 153 -7.68 4.46 2.12
C GLY A 153 -9.02 3.77 1.87
N CYS A 154 -9.07 2.90 0.86
CA CYS A 154 -10.24 2.06 0.67
C CYS A 154 -10.41 1.10 1.86
N VAL A 155 -11.64 0.90 2.31
CA VAL A 155 -11.99 0.08 3.49
C VAL A 155 -11.36 -1.32 3.43
N ALA A 156 -11.52 -2.00 2.29
CA ALA A 156 -10.98 -3.34 2.05
C ALA A 156 -9.61 -3.33 1.37
N CYS A 157 -8.75 -2.33 1.63
CA CYS A 157 -7.45 -2.26 0.98
C CYS A 157 -6.42 -3.12 1.70
N GLY A 158 -5.94 -4.17 1.03
CA GLY A 158 -4.84 -5.00 1.51
C GLY A 158 -3.45 -4.40 1.27
N TYR A 159 -3.35 -3.25 0.59
CA TYR A 159 -2.05 -2.63 0.32
C TYR A 159 -1.39 -2.18 1.61
N GLY A 160 -0.15 -2.60 1.80
CA GLY A 160 0.65 -2.25 2.98
C GLY A 160 0.30 -3.05 4.25
N CYS A 161 -0.67 -3.97 4.21
CA CYS A 161 -1.06 -4.76 5.39
C CYS A 161 0.11 -5.57 5.99
N SER A 162 1.04 -6.02 5.15
CA SER A 162 2.27 -6.71 5.60
C SER A 162 3.23 -5.83 6.41
N MET A 163 3.01 -4.52 6.47
CA MET A 163 3.80 -3.58 7.27
C MET A 163 3.26 -3.44 8.69
N TRP A 164 2.02 -3.88 8.95
CA TRP A 164 1.42 -3.84 10.27
C TRP A 164 1.89 -5.02 11.10
N ARG A 165 2.93 -4.78 11.87
CA ARG A 165 3.52 -5.79 12.73
C ARG A 165 2.92 -5.86 14.13
N SER A 166 2.14 -4.84 14.54
CA SER A 166 1.49 -4.88 15.84
C SER A 166 0.17 -5.60 15.72
N ASP A 167 0.02 -6.66 16.50
CA ASP A 167 -1.24 -7.39 16.65
C ASP A 167 -2.30 -6.54 17.39
N GLU A 168 -1.92 -5.37 17.88
CA GLU A 168 -2.73 -4.53 18.75
C GLU A 168 -3.50 -3.45 17.99
N ASP A 169 -2.96 -2.92 16.88
CA ASP A 169 -3.62 -1.85 16.11
C ASP A 169 -3.37 -1.95 14.62
N ASN A 170 -4.32 -2.48 13.90
CA ASN A 170 -4.35 -2.43 12.45
C ASN A 170 -5.75 -2.07 11.94
N ARG A 171 -5.85 -1.71 10.65
CA ARG A 171 -7.12 -1.22 10.09
C ARG A 171 -8.27 -2.23 10.17
N TYR A 172 -8.02 -3.53 10.15
CA TYR A 172 -9.07 -4.54 10.24
C TYR A 172 -9.61 -4.66 11.66
N LEU A 173 -8.73 -4.59 12.67
CA LEU A 173 -9.14 -4.56 14.06
C LEU A 173 -9.95 -3.29 14.38
N ARG A 174 -9.51 -2.12 13.87
CA ARG A 174 -10.27 -0.88 14.00
C ARG A 174 -11.60 -0.94 13.25
N LEU A 175 -11.64 -1.55 12.06
CA LEU A 175 -12.86 -1.75 11.30
C LEU A 175 -13.86 -2.66 12.04
N GLU A 176 -13.37 -3.70 12.74
CA GLU A 176 -14.21 -4.57 13.57
C GLU A 176 -14.90 -3.79 14.68
N GLN A 177 -14.17 -2.89 15.34
CA GLN A 177 -14.70 -2.05 16.43
C GLN A 177 -15.68 -0.99 15.94
N THR A 178 -15.33 -0.29 14.86
CA THR A 178 -16.10 0.87 14.39
C THR A 178 -17.25 0.50 13.46
N HIS A 179 -17.08 -0.54 12.62
CA HIS A 179 -18.05 -0.94 11.60
C HIS A 179 -18.13 -2.47 11.48
N PRO A 180 -18.66 -3.18 12.48
CA PRO A 180 -18.61 -4.66 12.55
C PRO A 180 -19.32 -5.34 11.38
N LYS A 181 -20.41 -4.77 10.85
CA LYS A 181 -21.10 -5.32 9.68
C LYS A 181 -20.22 -5.25 8.42
N LEU A 182 -19.52 -4.13 8.24
CA LEU A 182 -18.62 -3.93 7.11
C LEU A 182 -17.37 -4.79 7.25
N HIS A 183 -16.81 -4.92 8.45
CA HIS A 183 -15.73 -5.84 8.76
C HIS A 183 -16.11 -7.28 8.38
N ASN A 184 -17.27 -7.78 8.84
CA ASN A 184 -17.74 -9.10 8.49
C ASN A 184 -17.87 -9.30 6.96
N HIS A 185 -18.37 -8.30 6.24
CA HIS A 185 -18.44 -8.34 4.78
C HIS A 185 -17.05 -8.44 4.14
N VAL A 186 -16.09 -7.61 4.57
CA VAL A 186 -14.71 -7.63 4.05
C VAL A 186 -14.04 -8.98 4.31
N ILE A 187 -14.12 -9.47 5.53
CA ILE A 187 -13.44 -10.70 5.94
C ILE A 187 -14.03 -11.92 5.27
N ASN A 188 -15.35 -12.10 5.35
CA ASN A 188 -15.99 -13.33 4.92
C ASN A 188 -16.49 -13.30 3.47
N ASN A 189 -17.09 -12.19 3.01
CA ASN A 189 -17.70 -12.14 1.68
C ASN A 189 -16.71 -11.73 0.59
N LEU A 190 -15.71 -10.89 0.92
CA LEU A 190 -14.68 -10.48 -0.04
C LEU A 190 -13.43 -11.38 0.00
N GLY A 191 -13.42 -12.45 0.81
CA GLY A 191 -12.34 -13.43 0.87
C GLY A 191 -11.06 -12.95 1.55
N PHE A 192 -11.11 -11.86 2.31
CA PHE A 192 -9.92 -11.34 2.99
C PHE A 192 -9.45 -12.26 4.13
N LYS A 193 -10.34 -13.08 4.71
CA LYS A 193 -9.97 -14.04 5.74
C LYS A 193 -8.78 -14.90 5.30
N GLU A 194 -8.92 -15.61 4.18
CA GLU A 194 -7.87 -16.48 3.63
C GLU A 194 -6.55 -15.73 3.40
N VAL A 195 -6.63 -14.52 2.87
CA VAL A 195 -5.44 -13.70 2.58
C VAL A 195 -4.73 -13.30 3.85
N LEU A 196 -5.46 -12.81 4.86
CA LEU A 196 -4.89 -12.33 6.11
C LEU A 196 -4.32 -13.48 6.96
N GLU A 197 -5.00 -14.62 6.99
CA GLU A 197 -4.50 -15.84 7.62
C GLU A 197 -3.20 -16.32 6.97
N TYR A 198 -3.16 -16.38 5.64
CA TYR A 198 -1.95 -16.76 4.90
C TYR A 198 -0.79 -15.79 5.14
N MET A 199 -1.08 -14.49 5.28
CA MET A 199 -0.10 -13.46 5.58
C MET A 199 0.22 -13.32 7.07
N ASN A 200 -0.45 -14.08 7.92
CA ASN A 200 -0.28 -14.03 9.36
C ASN A 200 -0.59 -12.66 9.98
N ILE A 201 -1.69 -12.06 9.55
CA ILE A 201 -2.15 -10.74 9.99
C ILE A 201 -3.42 -10.92 10.82
N LYS A 202 -3.38 -10.44 12.07
CA LYS A 202 -4.55 -10.45 12.94
C LYS A 202 -5.64 -9.52 12.38
N TYR A 203 -6.85 -10.00 12.28
CA TYR A 203 -7.97 -9.24 11.71
C TYR A 203 -9.21 -9.20 12.62
N THR A 204 -9.18 -9.90 13.75
CA THR A 204 -10.26 -9.90 14.75
C THR A 204 -9.68 -10.00 16.15
N ASN A 205 -10.38 -9.44 17.14
CA ASN A 205 -10.06 -9.55 18.56
C ASN A 205 -10.79 -10.73 19.24
N LYS A 206 -11.61 -11.49 18.52
CA LYS A 206 -12.26 -12.68 19.05
C LYS A 206 -11.22 -13.76 19.34
N GLU A 207 -11.28 -14.37 20.52
CA GLU A 207 -10.28 -15.30 21.06
C GLU A 207 -10.14 -16.65 20.31
N ASP A 208 -10.95 -16.88 19.29
CA ASP A 208 -11.05 -18.18 18.60
C ASP A 208 -9.92 -18.48 17.61
N LEU A 209 -8.92 -17.60 17.50
CA LEU A 209 -7.78 -17.83 16.60
C LEU A 209 -6.61 -18.47 17.37
N LYS A 210 -6.51 -19.79 17.33
CA LYS A 210 -5.33 -20.53 17.81
C LYS A 210 -4.16 -20.31 16.83
N ILE A 211 -3.10 -19.64 17.31
CA ILE A 211 -1.85 -19.47 16.55
C ILE A 211 -1.04 -20.75 16.64
N LYS A 212 -0.77 -21.44 15.53
CA LYS A 212 0.26 -22.46 15.46
C LYS A 212 1.54 -21.85 14.92
N LYS A 213 2.62 -21.97 15.68
CA LYS A 213 3.98 -21.70 15.18
C LYS A 213 4.49 -22.94 14.48
N GLU A 214 4.66 -22.90 13.17
CA GLU A 214 5.42 -23.91 12.43
C GLU A 214 6.70 -23.30 11.91
N LYS A 215 7.81 -23.99 12.13
CA LYS A 215 9.11 -23.63 11.56
C LYS A 215 9.14 -24.08 10.11
N VAL A 216 9.25 -23.15 9.18
CA VAL A 216 9.46 -23.43 7.76
C VAL A 216 10.94 -23.25 7.45
N LYS A 217 11.59 -24.30 6.97
CA LYS A 217 12.97 -24.21 6.47
C LYS A 217 12.98 -23.51 5.12
N LEU A 218 13.52 -22.31 5.07
CA LEU A 218 13.83 -21.57 3.84
C LEU A 218 15.36 -21.51 3.67
N GLY A 219 15.91 -22.48 2.94
CA GLY A 219 17.35 -22.58 2.74
C GLY A 219 18.10 -22.92 4.05
N SER A 220 19.31 -22.38 4.22
CA SER A 220 20.16 -22.62 5.38
C SER A 220 19.77 -21.86 6.66
N ASN A 221 18.74 -21.01 6.61
CA ASN A 221 18.29 -20.22 7.77
C ASN A 221 16.86 -20.61 8.17
N GLU A 222 16.69 -20.99 9.43
CA GLU A 222 15.37 -21.21 10.03
C GLU A 222 14.69 -19.85 10.28
N VAL A 223 13.53 -19.64 9.68
CA VAL A 223 12.65 -18.48 9.96
C VAL A 223 11.39 -19.00 10.61
N GLU A 224 11.07 -18.54 11.81
CA GLU A 224 9.78 -18.82 12.46
C GLU A 224 8.65 -18.15 11.67
N GLN A 225 7.78 -18.95 11.09
CA GLN A 225 6.50 -18.50 10.55
C GLN A 225 5.38 -18.91 11.51
N LEU A 226 4.52 -17.94 11.83
CA LEU A 226 3.32 -18.18 12.62
C LEU A 226 2.18 -18.62 11.68
N LYS A 227 1.66 -19.82 11.85
CA LYS A 227 0.44 -20.29 11.19
C LYS A 227 -0.73 -20.27 12.15
N TRP A 228 -1.86 -19.76 11.69
CA TRP A 228 -3.14 -19.81 12.40
C TRP A 228 -3.83 -21.14 12.13
N ILE A 229 -4.36 -21.76 13.17
CA ILE A 229 -5.25 -22.91 13.04
C ILE A 229 -6.60 -22.52 13.62
N ILE A 230 -7.61 -22.75 12.82
CA ILE A 230 -9.01 -22.67 13.20
C ILE A 230 -9.39 -23.89 14.04
#